data_3e05fd1f92a5c5aeae79c2a067e410b3
#
_entry.id   3e05fd1f92a5c5aeae79c2a067e410b3
#
_cell.length_a   1.000
_cell.length_b   1.000
_cell.length_c   1.000
_cell.angle_alpha   90.00
_cell.angle_beta   90.00
_cell.angle_gamma   90.00
#
_symmetry.space_group_name_H-M   'P 1'
#
loop_
_entity.id
_entity.type
_entity.pdbx_description
1 polymer ?
#
loop_
_entity_poly.entity_id
_entity_poly.type
_entity_poly.pdbx_seq_one_letter_code
_entity_poly.pdbx_strand_id
1 'polypeptide(L)'
;MKILGIDPGFERLGVAIVEKEKNTKETVVFSECFKTSSKLPFEDRLVLIGEEVKNIIKKYKPDVLAIETLFLTTNQKTVMHVAEARGVVLYEAANAGLKIFEASPPQIKIATTGYGKATKEQMIKMVKLLVEV
;
A
#
# COMPACT_ATOMS: atom_id res chain seq x y z
N MET A 1 5.37 -16.78 -0.34
CA MET A 1 5.31 -15.53 -1.14
C MET A 1 5.12 -14.34 -0.23
N LYS A 2 5.94 -13.34 -0.40
CA LYS A 2 5.82 -12.08 0.35
C LYS A 2 5.20 -11.01 -0.54
N ILE A 3 4.25 -10.30 0.01
CA ILE A 3 3.50 -9.24 -0.67
C ILE A 3 3.74 -7.93 0.05
N LEU A 4 4.17 -6.92 -0.70
CA LEU A 4 4.25 -5.55 -0.23
C LEU A 4 2.92 -4.86 -0.56
N GLY A 5 2.13 -4.55 0.45
CA GLY A 5 0.88 -3.81 0.30
C GLY A 5 1.10 -2.35 0.60
N ILE A 6 0.66 -1.46 -0.29
CA ILE A 6 0.79 -0.03 -0.10
C ILE A 6 -0.53 0.69 -0.35
N ASP A 7 -0.93 1.50 0.63
CA ASP A 7 -1.99 2.49 0.50
C ASP A 7 -1.30 3.83 0.21
N PRO A 8 -1.34 4.30 -1.05
CA PRO A 8 -0.55 5.45 -1.45
C PRO A 8 -1.05 6.76 -0.86
N GLY A 9 -0.11 7.56 -0.38
CA GLY A 9 -0.34 8.90 0.08
C GLY A 9 0.99 9.62 0.21
N PHE A 10 0.98 10.94 0.21
CA PHE A 10 2.20 11.73 0.35
C PHE A 10 2.45 12.22 1.78
N GLU A 11 1.38 12.39 2.57
CA GLU A 11 1.50 12.71 4.00
C GLU A 11 1.60 11.44 4.84
N ARG A 12 0.83 10.43 4.46
CA ARG A 12 0.77 9.14 5.13
C ARG A 12 0.77 8.05 4.08
N LEU A 13 1.75 7.20 4.17
CA LEU A 13 1.88 6.03 3.31
C LEU A 13 1.65 4.80 4.17
N GLY A 14 0.56 4.10 3.91
CA GLY A 14 0.29 2.82 4.58
C GLY A 14 1.12 1.72 3.95
N VAL A 15 1.86 0.97 4.74
CA VAL A 15 2.74 -0.10 4.27
C VAL A 15 2.54 -1.35 5.09
N ALA A 16 2.48 -2.50 4.43
CA ALA A 16 2.49 -3.80 5.10
C ALA A 16 3.26 -4.82 4.27
N ILE A 17 3.98 -5.68 4.95
CA ILE A 17 4.54 -6.90 4.35
C ILE A 17 3.72 -8.07 4.87
N VAL A 18 3.13 -8.82 3.96
CA VAL A 18 2.33 -10.00 4.27
C VAL A 18 2.99 -11.21 3.64
N GLU A 19 3.14 -12.26 4.41
CA GLU A 19 3.67 -13.53 3.94
C GLU A 19 2.54 -14.54 3.83
N LYS A 20 2.46 -15.20 2.68
CA LYS A 20 1.50 -16.27 2.43
C LYS A 20 2.25 -17.53 2.02
N GLU A 21 2.08 -18.59 2.81
CA GLU A 21 2.57 -19.92 2.50
C GLU A 21 1.38 -20.81 2.15
N LYS A 22 1.65 -21.89 1.39
CA LYS A 22 0.62 -22.82 0.98
C LYS A 22 -0.03 -23.49 2.21
N ASN A 23 -1.37 -23.46 2.24
CA ASN A 23 -2.18 -24.07 3.31
C ASN A 23 -2.04 -23.42 4.69
N THR A 24 -1.52 -22.20 4.75
CA THR A 24 -1.43 -21.45 5.99
C THR A 24 -2.21 -20.14 5.87
N LYS A 25 -2.52 -19.56 7.02
CA LYS A 25 -3.11 -18.22 7.12
C LYS A 25 -2.05 -17.18 6.79
N GLU A 26 -2.44 -16.12 6.12
CA GLU A 26 -1.53 -15.00 5.84
C GLU A 26 -1.06 -14.35 7.14
N THR A 27 0.22 -14.02 7.21
CA THR A 27 0.85 -13.42 8.39
C THR A 27 1.39 -12.04 8.04
N VAL A 28 1.10 -11.04 8.87
CA VAL A 28 1.69 -9.71 8.75
C VAL A 28 3.09 -9.74 9.38
N VAL A 29 4.10 -9.60 8.54
CA VAL A 29 5.50 -9.59 8.97
C VAL A 29 5.92 -8.20 9.44
N PHE A 30 5.38 -7.16 8.82
CA PHE A 30 5.71 -5.77 9.08
C PHE A 30 4.54 -4.88 8.67
N SER A 31 4.28 -3.83 9.43
CA SER A 31 3.34 -2.79 9.02
C SER A 31 3.72 -1.45 9.63
N GLU A 32 3.46 -0.39 8.89
CA GLU A 32 3.67 0.97 9.38
C GLU A 32 2.78 1.97 8.66
N CYS A 33 2.60 3.13 9.27
CA CYS A 33 2.10 4.32 8.62
C CYS A 33 3.27 5.29 8.52
N PHE A 34 3.91 5.37 7.35
CA PHE A 34 5.04 6.25 7.12
C PHE A 34 4.56 7.66 6.87
N LYS A 35 5.02 8.60 7.68
CA LYS A 35 4.59 10.00 7.61
C LYS A 35 5.68 10.90 7.10
N THR A 36 5.31 11.88 6.28
CA THR A 36 6.20 12.95 5.85
C THR A 36 5.73 14.30 6.40
N SER A 37 6.68 15.18 6.74
CA SER A 37 6.35 16.49 7.31
C SER A 37 5.79 17.44 6.26
N SER A 38 4.69 18.15 6.59
CA SER A 38 4.12 19.20 5.76
C SER A 38 5.03 20.42 5.62
N LYS A 39 6.06 20.51 6.46
CA LYS A 39 7.05 21.60 6.42
C LYS A 39 8.08 21.41 5.31
N LEU A 40 8.18 20.21 4.76
CA LEU A 40 9.11 19.92 3.67
C LEU A 40 8.51 20.28 2.31
N PRO A 41 9.34 20.72 1.35
CA PRO A 41 8.91 20.82 -0.04
C PRO A 41 8.37 19.48 -0.52
N PHE A 42 7.38 19.50 -1.41
CA PHE A 42 6.71 18.28 -1.86
C PHE A 42 7.69 17.30 -2.52
N GLU A 43 8.62 17.78 -3.31
CA GLU A 43 9.64 16.94 -3.96
C GLU A 43 10.52 16.21 -2.94
N ASP A 44 10.82 16.83 -1.81
CA ASP A 44 11.59 16.18 -0.73
C ASP A 44 10.77 15.09 -0.05
N ARG A 45 9.46 15.28 0.06
CA ARG A 45 8.55 14.26 0.58
C ARG A 45 8.52 13.03 -0.36
N LEU A 46 8.57 13.26 -1.67
CA LEU A 46 8.64 12.17 -2.65
C LEU A 46 9.94 11.37 -2.51
N VAL A 47 11.06 12.06 -2.26
CA VAL A 47 12.35 11.38 -2.03
C VAL A 47 12.27 10.49 -0.81
N LEU A 48 11.70 10.99 0.30
CA LEU A 48 11.56 10.19 1.52
C LEU A 48 10.69 8.96 1.30
N ILE A 49 9.59 9.10 0.57
CA ILE A 49 8.70 7.99 0.23
C ILE A 49 9.46 6.94 -0.60
N GLY A 50 10.18 7.38 -1.61
CA GLY A 50 10.96 6.48 -2.47
C GLY A 50 12.03 5.73 -1.70
N GLU A 51 12.76 6.42 -0.84
CA GLU A 51 13.79 5.80 0.01
C GLU A 51 13.21 4.78 0.97
N GLU A 52 12.07 5.10 1.61
CA GLU A 52 11.41 4.17 2.53
C GLU A 52 10.96 2.90 1.82
N VAL A 53 10.31 3.03 0.67
CA VAL A 53 9.86 1.88 -0.13
C VAL A 53 11.06 1.04 -0.57
N LYS A 54 12.12 1.69 -1.05
CA LYS A 54 13.35 1.02 -1.47
C LYS A 54 13.97 0.22 -0.32
N ASN A 55 14.04 0.82 0.87
CA ASN A 55 14.60 0.17 2.05
C ASN A 55 13.77 -1.03 2.50
N ILE A 56 12.45 -0.91 2.47
CA ILE A 56 11.53 -2.01 2.80
C ILE A 56 11.69 -3.16 1.82
N ILE A 57 11.76 -2.87 0.53
CA ILE A 57 11.96 -3.89 -0.50
C ILE A 57 13.30 -4.60 -0.29
N LYS A 58 14.34 -3.85 0.01
CA LYS A 58 15.68 -4.40 0.23
C LYS A 58 15.73 -5.30 1.47
N LYS A 59 15.04 -4.89 2.53
CA LYS A 59 15.02 -5.62 3.81
C LYS A 59 14.19 -6.90 3.75
N TYR A 60 12.97 -6.81 3.21
CA TYR A 60 12.01 -7.92 3.24
C TYR A 60 11.97 -8.74 1.96
N LYS A 61 12.48 -8.21 0.85
CA LYS A 61 12.53 -8.89 -0.46
C LYS A 61 11.18 -9.46 -0.89
N PRO A 62 10.13 -8.59 -0.98
CA PRO A 62 8.83 -9.07 -1.43
C PRO A 62 8.86 -9.48 -2.90
N ASP A 63 7.91 -10.31 -3.30
CA ASP A 63 7.76 -10.79 -4.67
C ASP A 63 6.81 -9.91 -5.49
N VAL A 64 5.84 -9.32 -4.82
CA VAL A 64 4.72 -8.61 -5.46
C VAL A 64 4.44 -7.31 -4.70
N LEU A 65 4.12 -6.25 -5.44
CA LEU A 65 3.49 -5.05 -4.91
C LEU A 65 1.98 -5.15 -5.14
N ALA A 66 1.20 -5.01 -4.09
CA ALA A 66 -0.25 -4.84 -4.16
C ALA A 66 -0.57 -3.38 -3.81
N ILE A 67 -1.20 -2.67 -4.72
CA ILE A 67 -1.49 -1.24 -4.58
C ILE A 67 -2.90 -0.92 -5.07
N GLU A 68 -3.58 -0.02 -4.35
CA GLU A 68 -4.88 0.46 -4.78
C GLU A 68 -4.78 1.32 -6.05
N THR A 69 -5.79 1.20 -6.91
CA THR A 69 -5.94 2.13 -8.03
C THR A 69 -6.36 3.49 -7.50
N LEU A 70 -5.88 4.53 -8.19
CA LEU A 70 -6.21 5.91 -7.85
C LEU A 70 -7.63 6.26 -8.29
N PHE A 71 -8.42 6.83 -7.36
CA PHE A 71 -9.73 7.38 -7.68
C PHE A 71 -9.68 8.90 -7.74
N LEU A 72 -10.39 9.47 -8.71
CA LEU A 72 -10.55 10.91 -8.81
C LEU A 72 -11.45 11.41 -7.67
N THR A 73 -10.98 12.46 -7.00
CA THR A 73 -11.73 13.16 -5.96
C THR A 73 -12.03 14.58 -6.44
N THR A 74 -12.84 15.31 -5.68
CA THR A 74 -13.13 16.71 -5.97
C THR A 74 -11.92 17.63 -5.76
N ASN A 75 -10.95 17.23 -4.94
CA ASN A 75 -9.73 18.01 -4.70
C ASN A 75 -8.62 17.57 -5.66
N GLN A 76 -8.50 18.28 -6.78
CA GLN A 76 -7.53 17.96 -7.83
C GLN A 76 -6.07 18.03 -7.36
N LYS A 77 -5.72 18.99 -6.50
CA LYS A 77 -4.36 19.12 -5.97
C LYS A 77 -3.96 17.89 -5.16
N THR A 78 -4.84 17.43 -4.29
CA THR A 78 -4.61 16.22 -3.49
C THR A 78 -4.48 15.00 -4.39
N VAL A 79 -5.34 14.86 -5.40
CA VAL A 79 -5.28 13.76 -6.36
C VAL A 79 -3.94 13.74 -7.10
N MET A 80 -3.46 14.90 -7.53
CA MET A 80 -2.18 14.99 -8.23
C MET A 80 -1.02 14.58 -7.32
N HIS A 81 -0.99 15.07 -6.09
CA HIS A 81 0.05 14.71 -5.13
C HIS A 81 0.04 13.22 -4.79
N VAL A 82 -1.15 12.65 -4.62
CA VAL A 82 -1.28 11.19 -4.39
C VAL A 82 -0.79 10.42 -5.61
N ALA A 83 -1.15 10.86 -6.82
CA ALA A 83 -0.72 10.21 -8.06
C ALA A 83 0.81 10.26 -8.22
N GLU A 84 1.43 11.39 -7.86
CA GLU A 84 2.88 11.54 -7.92
C GLU A 84 3.58 10.63 -6.91
N ALA A 85 3.07 10.57 -5.68
CA ALA A 85 3.58 9.65 -4.66
C ALA A 85 3.40 8.18 -5.09
N ARG A 86 2.24 7.86 -5.66
CA ARG A 86 1.96 6.54 -6.20
C ARG A 86 2.95 6.15 -7.30
N GLY A 87 3.28 7.11 -8.18
CA GLY A 87 4.27 6.91 -9.24
C GLY A 87 5.64 6.56 -8.69
N VAL A 88 6.07 7.20 -7.60
CA VAL A 88 7.33 6.90 -6.93
C VAL A 88 7.34 5.47 -6.40
N VAL A 89 6.24 5.04 -5.76
CA VAL A 89 6.09 3.67 -5.26
C VAL A 89 6.18 2.66 -6.41
N LEU A 90 5.47 2.91 -7.51
CA LEU A 90 5.49 2.05 -8.69
C LEU A 90 6.88 1.96 -9.30
N TYR A 91 7.56 3.09 -9.38
CA TYR A 91 8.93 3.14 -9.91
C TYR A 91 9.88 2.26 -9.08
N GLU A 92 9.87 2.42 -7.76
CA GLU A 92 10.75 1.65 -6.89
C GLU A 92 10.45 0.15 -6.96
N ALA A 93 9.18 -0.23 -6.99
CA ALA A 93 8.77 -1.63 -7.09
C ALA A 93 9.17 -2.25 -8.43
N ALA A 94 8.90 -1.54 -9.53
CA ALA A 94 9.25 -2.00 -10.88
C ALA A 94 10.76 -2.10 -11.06
N ASN A 95 11.50 -1.11 -10.55
CA ASN A 95 12.96 -1.09 -10.62
C ASN A 95 13.59 -2.25 -9.84
N ALA A 96 12.94 -2.70 -8.79
CA ALA A 96 13.38 -3.86 -8.00
C ALA A 96 12.90 -5.20 -8.58
N GLY A 97 12.15 -5.19 -9.67
CA GLY A 97 11.67 -6.40 -10.34
C GLY A 97 10.43 -7.02 -9.73
N LEU A 98 9.69 -6.32 -8.87
CA LEU A 98 8.45 -6.82 -8.31
C LEU A 98 7.36 -6.89 -9.38
N LYS A 99 6.50 -7.91 -9.28
CA LYS A 99 5.24 -7.91 -10.03
C LYS A 99 4.29 -6.91 -9.37
N ILE A 100 3.52 -6.19 -10.18
CA ILE A 100 2.60 -5.18 -9.68
C ILE A 100 1.17 -5.66 -9.89
N PHE A 101 0.42 -5.70 -8.79
CA PHE A 101 -1.00 -6.01 -8.77
C PHE A 101 -1.78 -4.80 -8.31
N GLU A 102 -2.72 -4.35 -9.12
CA GLU A 102 -3.57 -3.21 -8.81
C GLU A 102 -5.00 -3.68 -8.56
N ALA A 103 -5.64 -3.11 -7.54
CA ALA A 103 -7.04 -3.38 -7.25
C ALA A 103 -7.76 -2.10 -6.85
N SER A 104 -9.02 -1.98 -7.26
CA SER A 104 -9.86 -0.85 -6.86
C SER A 104 -10.33 -1.02 -5.41
N PRO A 105 -10.68 0.07 -4.70
CA PRO A 105 -11.26 -0.04 -3.37
C PRO A 105 -12.48 -0.96 -3.30
N PRO A 106 -13.47 -0.91 -4.23
CA PRO A 106 -14.56 -1.88 -4.22
C PRO A 106 -14.10 -3.33 -4.38
N GLN A 107 -13.09 -3.61 -5.23
CA GLN A 107 -12.54 -4.95 -5.39
C GLN A 107 -11.90 -5.45 -4.10
N ILE A 108 -11.16 -4.61 -3.41
CA ILE A 108 -10.54 -4.93 -2.13
C ILE A 108 -11.60 -5.23 -1.09
N LYS A 109 -12.66 -4.43 -1.03
CA LYS A 109 -13.77 -4.63 -0.10
C LYS A 109 -14.50 -5.95 -0.37
N ILE A 110 -14.76 -6.27 -1.63
CA ILE A 110 -15.38 -7.54 -2.03
C ILE A 110 -14.49 -8.72 -1.65
N ALA A 111 -13.21 -8.64 -1.94
CA ALA A 111 -12.26 -9.71 -1.60
C ALA A 111 -12.17 -9.94 -0.10
N THR A 112 -12.32 -8.89 0.71
CA THR A 112 -12.17 -8.96 2.17
C THR A 112 -13.48 -9.33 2.87
N THR A 113 -14.61 -8.71 2.49
CA THR A 113 -15.89 -8.84 3.20
C THR A 113 -17.00 -9.49 2.38
N GLY A 114 -16.82 -9.62 1.06
CA GLY A 114 -17.88 -10.03 0.14
C GLY A 114 -18.83 -8.91 -0.25
N TYR A 115 -18.58 -7.67 0.21
CA TYR A 115 -19.48 -6.54 0.00
C TYR A 115 -18.72 -5.30 -0.45
N GLY A 116 -18.98 -4.82 -1.68
CA GLY A 116 -18.24 -3.72 -2.31
C GLY A 116 -18.43 -2.35 -1.68
N LYS A 117 -19.41 -2.19 -0.80
CA LYS A 117 -19.67 -0.95 -0.03
C LYS A 117 -19.39 -1.11 1.45
N ALA A 118 -18.54 -2.07 1.81
CA ALA A 118 -18.19 -2.32 3.21
C ALA A 118 -17.58 -1.08 3.86
N THR A 119 -17.91 -0.86 5.13
CA THR A 119 -17.35 0.24 5.92
C THR A 119 -15.93 -0.10 6.37
N LYS A 120 -15.20 0.94 6.78
CA LYS A 120 -13.84 0.76 7.33
C LYS A 120 -13.84 -0.19 8.53
N GLU A 121 -14.85 -0.09 9.41
CA GLU A 121 -14.98 -0.96 10.57
C GLU A 121 -15.20 -2.42 10.17
N GLN A 122 -16.06 -2.66 9.17
CA GLN A 122 -16.30 -3.99 8.63
C GLN A 122 -15.01 -4.57 8.01
N MET A 123 -14.24 -3.76 7.30
CA MET A 123 -12.96 -4.16 6.73
C MET A 123 -11.97 -4.57 7.81
N ILE A 124 -11.81 -3.76 8.85
CA ILE A 124 -10.89 -4.04 9.95
C ILE A 124 -11.26 -5.35 10.65
N LYS A 125 -12.55 -5.53 10.92
CA LYS A 125 -13.04 -6.75 11.56
C LYS A 125 -12.73 -8.00 10.77
N MET A 126 -12.94 -7.96 9.45
CA MET A 126 -12.65 -9.10 8.58
C MET A 126 -11.16 -9.36 8.44
N VAL A 127 -10.35 -8.32 8.32
CA VAL A 127 -8.89 -8.47 8.24
C VAL A 127 -8.34 -9.18 9.48
N LYS A 128 -8.84 -8.83 10.66
CA LYS A 128 -8.43 -9.50 11.91
C LYS A 128 -8.79 -10.98 11.94
N LEU A 129 -9.85 -11.39 11.25
CA LEU A 129 -10.24 -12.80 11.14
C LEU A 129 -9.45 -13.55 10.09
N LEU A 130 -9.10 -12.89 8.97
CA LEU A 130 -8.48 -13.51 7.81
C LEU A 130 -6.95 -13.57 7.91
N VAL A 131 -6.34 -12.62 8.61
CA VAL A 131 -4.89 -12.43 8.64
C VAL A 131 -4.38 -12.55 10.07
N GLU A 132 -3.30 -13.27 10.24
CA GLU A 132 -2.59 -13.36 11.52
C GLU A 132 -1.65 -12.16 11.66
N VAL A 133 -1.82 -11.43 12.74
CA VAL A 133 -1.08 -10.19 12.99
C VAL A 133 -0.08 -10.38 14.15
#